data_a5776b3fdc8a78eceea43204810fdba7
#
_entry.id   a5776b3fdc8a78eceea43204810fdba7
#
_cell.length_a   1.000
_cell.length_b   1.000
_cell.length_c   1.000
_cell.angle_alpha   90.00
_cell.angle_beta   90.00
_cell.angle_gamma   90.00
#
_symmetry.space_group_name_H-M   'P 1'
#
loop_
_entity.id
_entity.type
_entity.pdbx_description
1 polymer ?
#
loop_
_entity_poly.entity_id
_entity_poly.type
_entity_poly.pdbx_seq_one_letter_code
_entity_poly.pdbx_strand_id
1 'polypeptide(L)'
;MTLLDKESVKRAEKSLKDFDSKQNILILNTSARTALEAASSLDCEVGAIVKSLLFKTDNTFILCLVAGDKKVSLKKIKEILKIKDASMASAE
;
A
#
# COMPACT_ATOMS: atom_id res chain seq x y z
N MET A 1 -6.72 -8.95 23.00
CA MET A 1 -5.68 -8.90 21.95
C MET A 1 -5.87 -7.62 21.13
N THR A 2 -4.83 -6.85 20.96
CA THR A 2 -4.86 -5.61 20.16
C THR A 2 -4.40 -5.88 18.74
N LEU A 3 -4.59 -4.91 17.86
CA LEU A 3 -4.10 -5.00 16.47
C LEU A 3 -2.58 -5.19 16.42
N LEU A 4 -1.85 -4.62 17.38
CA LEU A 4 -0.39 -4.76 17.43
C LEU A 4 0.07 -6.18 17.71
N ASP A 5 -0.82 -7.05 18.21
CA ASP A 5 -0.49 -8.45 18.51
C ASP A 5 -0.67 -9.39 17.30
N LYS A 6 -1.27 -8.91 16.21
CA LYS A 6 -1.43 -9.73 15.00
C LYS A 6 -0.08 -9.96 14.32
N GLU A 7 0.14 -11.19 13.85
CA GLU A 7 1.40 -11.56 13.20
C GLU A 7 1.72 -10.71 11.97
N SER A 8 0.71 -10.39 11.16
CA SER A 8 0.91 -9.54 9.98
C SER A 8 1.35 -8.14 10.37
N VAL A 9 0.79 -7.59 11.44
CA VAL A 9 1.15 -6.26 11.94
C VAL A 9 2.55 -6.28 12.54
N LYS A 10 2.89 -7.32 13.29
CA LYS A 10 4.25 -7.47 13.86
C LYS A 10 5.31 -7.56 12.77
N ARG A 11 5.04 -8.28 11.68
CA ARG A 11 5.97 -8.37 10.55
C ARG A 11 6.16 -7.02 9.89
N ALA A 12 5.07 -6.28 9.68
CA ALA A 12 5.14 -4.95 9.11
C ALA A 12 5.94 -3.98 9.99
N GLU A 13 5.68 -4.02 11.31
CA GLU A 13 6.40 -3.20 12.26
C GLU A 13 7.89 -3.52 12.28
N LYS A 14 8.23 -4.81 12.27
CA LYS A 14 9.62 -5.23 12.25
C LYS A 14 10.34 -4.73 10.99
N SER A 15 9.73 -4.91 9.83
CA SER A 15 10.31 -4.43 8.56
C SER A 15 10.50 -2.93 8.56
N LEU A 16 9.52 -2.19 9.08
CA LEU A 16 9.59 -0.75 9.15
C LEU A 16 10.72 -0.28 10.06
N LYS A 17 10.85 -0.88 11.23
CA LYS A 17 11.88 -0.53 12.20
C LYS A 17 13.27 -0.98 11.79
N ASP A 18 13.39 -2.08 11.05
CA ASP A 18 14.65 -2.50 10.47
C ASP A 18 15.15 -1.49 9.43
N PHE A 19 14.23 -0.85 8.72
CA PHE A 19 14.55 0.22 7.78
C PHE A 19 14.90 1.52 8.50
N ASP A 20 14.09 1.92 9.46
CA ASP A 20 14.29 3.14 10.27
C ASP A 20 13.67 2.93 11.65
N SER A 21 14.52 2.77 12.66
CA SER A 21 14.09 2.48 14.03
C SER A 21 13.22 3.57 14.65
N LYS A 22 13.22 4.77 14.06
CA LYS A 22 12.41 5.89 14.53
C LYS A 22 10.95 5.83 14.05
N GLN A 23 10.66 4.97 13.07
CA GLN A 23 9.32 4.84 12.53
C GLN A 23 8.45 3.96 13.43
N ASN A 24 7.17 4.27 13.46
CA ASN A 24 6.19 3.56 14.28
C ASN A 24 4.93 3.28 13.48
N ILE A 25 4.24 2.19 13.86
CA ILE A 25 2.90 1.92 13.35
C ILE A 25 1.91 2.71 14.20
N LEU A 26 1.03 3.45 13.53
CA LEU A 26 -0.06 4.17 14.19
C LEU A 26 -1.34 3.36 14.04
N ILE A 27 -1.99 3.04 15.16
CA ILE A 27 -3.29 2.37 15.16
C ILE A 27 -4.37 3.45 15.14
N LEU A 28 -5.21 3.40 14.10
CA LEU A 28 -6.30 4.36 13.96
C LEU A 28 -7.53 3.88 14.73
N ASN A 29 -8.27 4.85 15.30
CA ASN A 29 -9.50 4.57 16.06
C ASN A 29 -10.72 4.34 15.17
N THR A 30 -10.61 4.66 13.89
CA THR A 30 -11.70 4.54 12.93
C THR A 30 -11.27 3.68 11.76
N SER A 31 -12.24 3.26 10.94
CA SER A 31 -11.95 2.48 9.74
C SER A 31 -11.08 3.29 8.78
N ALA A 32 -10.11 2.63 8.16
CA ALA A 32 -9.20 3.23 7.18
C ALA A 32 -9.01 2.30 5.99
N ARG A 33 -10.10 1.69 5.52
CA ARG A 33 -10.07 0.74 4.40
C ARG A 33 -9.83 1.40 3.06
N THR A 34 -10.22 2.67 2.94
CA THR A 34 -10.01 3.45 1.73
C THR A 34 -9.03 4.59 2.02
N ALA A 35 -8.43 5.15 0.97
CA ALA A 35 -7.55 6.31 1.10
C ALA A 35 -8.29 7.49 1.71
N LEU A 36 -9.57 7.68 1.35
CA LEU A 36 -10.37 8.76 1.89
C LEU A 36 -10.62 8.61 3.39
N GLU A 37 -10.95 7.39 3.84
CA GLU A 37 -11.14 7.10 5.27
C GLU A 37 -9.84 7.31 6.04
N ALA A 38 -8.71 6.84 5.51
CA ALA A 38 -7.41 7.02 6.14
C ALA A 38 -7.06 8.50 6.28
N ALA A 39 -7.28 9.28 5.24
CA ALA A 39 -7.03 10.72 5.25
C ALA A 39 -7.88 11.43 6.30
N SER A 40 -9.16 11.06 6.39
CA SER A 40 -10.07 11.61 7.39
C SER A 40 -9.61 11.28 8.81
N SER A 41 -9.19 10.03 9.04
CA SER A 41 -8.71 9.59 10.37
C SER A 41 -7.43 10.29 10.79
N LEU A 42 -6.56 10.62 9.84
CA LEU A 42 -5.27 11.26 10.09
C LEU A 42 -5.32 12.78 9.96
N ASP A 43 -6.47 13.34 9.60
CA ASP A 43 -6.67 14.76 9.37
C ASP A 43 -5.67 15.33 8.36
N CYS A 44 -5.59 14.67 7.22
CA CYS A 44 -4.70 15.09 6.13
C CYS A 44 -5.43 15.00 4.80
N GLU A 45 -4.82 15.50 3.74
CA GLU A 45 -5.36 15.44 2.39
C GLU A 45 -5.27 14.01 1.84
N VAL A 46 -6.23 13.62 1.00
CA VAL A 46 -6.26 12.29 0.39
C VAL A 46 -4.98 12.01 -0.41
N GLY A 47 -4.44 13.04 -1.09
CA GLY A 47 -3.19 12.92 -1.83
C GLY A 47 -1.97 12.59 -0.99
N ALA A 48 -2.03 12.83 0.34
CA ALA A 48 -0.96 12.48 1.25
C ALA A 48 -0.95 10.99 1.63
N ILE A 49 -2.02 10.26 1.32
CA ILE A 49 -2.09 8.82 1.57
C ILE A 49 -1.46 8.09 0.39
N VAL A 50 -0.62 7.09 0.68
CA VAL A 50 0.00 6.26 -0.35
C VAL A 50 -0.68 4.90 -0.37
N LYS A 51 -1.14 4.50 -1.55
CA LYS A 51 -1.69 3.16 -1.80
C LYS A 51 -0.59 2.29 -2.38
N SER A 52 -0.43 1.10 -1.83
CA SER A 52 0.48 0.09 -2.36
C SER A 52 -0.34 -0.93 -3.15
N LEU A 53 -0.11 -1.00 -4.45
CA LEU A 53 -0.83 -1.91 -5.34
C LEU A 53 0.16 -2.90 -5.95
N LEU A 54 -0.10 -4.17 -5.74
CA LEU A 54 0.74 -5.24 -6.28
C LEU A 54 0.09 -5.80 -7.54
N PHE A 55 0.84 -5.79 -8.63
CA PHE A 55 0.38 -6.32 -9.92
C PHE A 55 1.20 -7.54 -10.32
N LYS A 56 0.51 -8.50 -10.91
CA LYS A 56 1.15 -9.64 -11.54
C LYS A 56 1.43 -9.30 -12.99
N THR A 57 2.65 -9.53 -13.44
CA THR A 57 3.07 -9.33 -14.81
C THR A 57 3.32 -10.69 -15.47
N ASP A 58 3.84 -10.68 -16.70
CA ASP A 58 4.14 -11.91 -17.43
C ASP A 58 5.04 -12.87 -16.65
N ASN A 59 6.05 -12.34 -15.97
CA ASN A 59 7.09 -13.16 -15.34
C ASN A 59 7.34 -12.85 -13.88
N THR A 60 6.72 -11.81 -13.32
CA THR A 60 7.04 -11.37 -11.98
C THR A 60 5.90 -10.53 -11.39
N PHE A 61 6.20 -9.88 -10.28
CA PHE A 61 5.28 -8.94 -9.64
C PHE A 61 5.91 -7.57 -9.60
N ILE A 62 5.08 -6.53 -9.65
CA ILE A 62 5.51 -5.16 -9.47
C ILE A 62 4.67 -4.48 -8.38
N LEU A 63 5.31 -3.66 -7.60
CA LEU A 63 4.64 -2.87 -6.57
C LEU A 63 4.56 -1.43 -7.05
N CYS A 64 3.35 -0.89 -7.08
CA CYS A 64 3.10 0.50 -7.46
C CYS A 64 2.64 1.29 -6.25
N LEU A 65 3.30 2.39 -5.98
CA LEU A 65 2.91 3.31 -4.93
C LEU A 65 2.14 4.47 -5.58
N VAL A 66 0.90 4.64 -5.19
CA VAL A 66 -0.03 5.57 -5.84
C VAL A 66 -0.62 6.52 -4.81
N ALA A 67 -0.59 7.83 -5.09
CA ALA A 67 -1.23 8.80 -4.22
C ALA A 67 -2.73 8.52 -4.09
N GLY A 68 -3.30 8.78 -2.91
CA GLY A 68 -4.67 8.42 -2.60
C GLY A 68 -5.72 9.07 -3.49
N ASP A 69 -5.40 10.20 -4.10
CA ASP A 69 -6.29 10.93 -5.02
C ASP A 69 -6.04 10.61 -6.50
N LYS A 70 -5.20 9.62 -6.79
CA LYS A 70 -4.85 9.22 -8.15
C LYS A 70 -5.26 7.79 -8.41
N LYS A 71 -5.29 7.44 -9.70
CA LYS A 71 -5.56 6.07 -10.15
C LYS A 71 -4.38 5.57 -10.96
N VAL A 72 -4.08 4.28 -10.81
CA VAL A 72 -3.03 3.66 -11.61
C VAL A 72 -3.56 3.42 -13.03
N SER A 73 -2.69 3.63 -14.02
CA SER A 73 -2.98 3.30 -15.41
C SER A 73 -2.18 2.07 -15.82
N LEU A 74 -2.85 0.93 -15.95
CA LEU A 74 -2.20 -0.30 -16.40
C LEU A 74 -1.63 -0.15 -17.80
N LYS A 75 -2.29 0.62 -18.66
CA LYS A 75 -1.79 0.90 -20.01
C LYS A 75 -0.42 1.58 -19.96
N LYS A 76 -0.28 2.59 -19.15
CA LYS A 76 0.99 3.31 -18.98
C LYS A 76 2.07 2.41 -18.39
N ILE A 77 1.71 1.59 -17.39
CA ILE A 77 2.65 0.64 -16.79
C ILE A 77 3.18 -0.32 -17.85
N LYS A 78 2.30 -0.89 -18.66
CA LYS A 78 2.68 -1.81 -19.73
C LYS A 78 3.62 -1.15 -20.73
N GLU A 79 3.35 0.10 -21.10
CA GLU A 79 4.19 0.86 -22.01
C GLU A 79 5.58 1.14 -21.43
N ILE A 80 5.63 1.60 -20.19
CA ILE A 80 6.89 1.96 -19.52
C ILE A 80 7.78 0.74 -19.31
N LEU A 81 7.18 -0.38 -18.87
CA LEU A 81 7.92 -1.60 -18.56
C LEU A 81 8.07 -2.54 -19.74
N LYS A 82 7.44 -2.22 -20.86
CA LYS A 82 7.46 -3.03 -22.09
C LYS A 82 6.97 -4.46 -21.83
N ILE A 83 5.89 -4.60 -21.09
CA ILE A 83 5.25 -5.88 -20.77
C ILE A 83 3.88 -5.97 -21.46
N LYS A 84 3.43 -7.19 -21.72
CA LYS A 84 2.16 -7.44 -22.41
C LYS A 84 0.98 -7.51 -21.44
N ASP A 85 1.15 -8.19 -20.31
CA ASP A 85 0.08 -8.44 -19.36
C ASP A 85 0.41 -7.91 -17.99
N ALA A 86 -0.57 -7.23 -17.38
CA ALA A 86 -0.51 -6.82 -16.00
C ALA A 86 -1.91 -6.83 -15.42
N SER A 87 -2.07 -7.40 -14.24
CA SER A 87 -3.36 -7.47 -13.52
C SER A 87 -3.11 -7.41 -12.03
N MET A 88 -4.17 -7.13 -11.26
CA MET A 88 -4.05 -7.16 -9.81
C MET A 88 -3.63 -8.55 -9.34
N ALA A 89 -2.62 -8.60 -8.48
CA ALA A 89 -2.20 -9.85 -7.87
C ALA A 89 -3.23 -10.30 -6.83
N SER A 90 -3.38 -11.62 -6.68
CA SER A 90 -4.19 -12.16 -5.60
C SER A 90 -3.41 -12.10 -4.29
N ALA A 91 -4.12 -12.22 -3.15
CA ALA A 91 -3.47 -12.25 -1.84
C ALA A 91 -2.61 -13.53 -1.65
N GLU A 92 -2.85 -14.52 -2.49
CA GLU A 92 -2.10 -15.77 -2.50
C GLU A 92 -0.81 -15.60 -3.30
#